data_f57aa351ef2bc7c8213da477f01dc660
#
_entry.id   f57aa351ef2bc7c8213da477f01dc660
#
_cell.length_a   1.000
_cell.length_b   1.000
_cell.length_c   1.000
_cell.angle_alpha   90.00
_cell.angle_beta   90.00
_cell.angle_gamma   90.00
#
_symmetry.space_group_name_H-M   'P 1'
#
loop_
_entity.id
_entity.type
_entity.pdbx_description
1 polymer ?
#
loop_
_entity_poly.entity_id
_entity_poly.type
_entity_poly.pdbx_seq_one_letter_code
_entity_poly.pdbx_strand_id
1 'polypeptide(L)'
;MTKQQKFQIMLLMTIMFFVGVSATDIYIASLPRMVLDFHSSPSVINLTLSSYSLGVAFAVLFVGEISSRFGRRRCLLLGVLCFSVAAFLIAILPSIQLIIVLRVIQAFGCAVIIIVPRLVLKDCMDEREQITANGILLMGLIISPAVAPIVGAYLAKFWGWRSCFASSGTLGLILVVWGYFILPETNRNPLLHFQRPSYYLKTYFQLLTNRMFLALTGVYAAGVAAYFTFIGISSYLYIDHWHMSPQRYSLLYLWLSGAYLS
;
A
#
# COMPACT_ATOMS: atom_id res chain seq x y z
N MET A 1 5.60 -21.79 -18.50
CA MET A 1 5.44 -20.36 -18.88
C MET A 1 6.63 -19.90 -19.69
N THR A 2 6.42 -19.09 -20.73
CA THR A 2 7.52 -18.50 -21.51
C THR A 2 8.23 -17.40 -20.70
N LYS A 3 9.50 -17.09 -21.06
CA LYS A 3 10.24 -15.98 -20.42
C LYS A 3 9.49 -14.65 -20.53
N GLN A 4 8.85 -14.41 -21.66
CA GLN A 4 8.05 -13.19 -21.88
C GLN A 4 6.83 -13.12 -20.94
N GLN A 5 6.12 -14.23 -20.73
CA GLN A 5 5.00 -14.26 -19.79
C GLN A 5 5.45 -14.02 -18.34
N LYS A 6 6.56 -14.63 -17.90
CA LYS A 6 7.13 -14.38 -16.57
C LYS A 6 7.49 -12.90 -16.38
N PHE A 7 8.10 -12.28 -17.38
CA PHE A 7 8.46 -10.85 -17.35
C PHE A 7 7.22 -9.95 -17.24
N GLN A 8 6.18 -10.22 -18.03
CA GLN A 8 4.93 -9.44 -17.98
C GLN A 8 4.23 -9.57 -16.63
N ILE A 9 4.20 -10.76 -16.04
CA ILE A 9 3.65 -10.97 -14.70
C ILE A 9 4.49 -10.22 -13.65
N MET A 10 5.80 -10.32 -13.70
CA MET A 10 6.70 -9.60 -12.79
C MET A 10 6.47 -8.09 -12.87
N LEU A 11 6.40 -7.53 -14.07
CA LEU A 11 6.14 -6.11 -14.28
C LEU A 11 4.79 -5.68 -13.73
N LEU A 12 3.74 -6.45 -14.02
CA LEU A 12 2.39 -6.21 -13.49
C LEU A 12 2.39 -6.22 -11.95
N MET A 13 3.00 -7.24 -11.34
CA MET A 13 3.07 -7.38 -9.87
C MET A 13 3.83 -6.21 -9.25
N THR A 14 4.93 -5.78 -9.88
CA THR A 14 5.74 -4.65 -9.40
C THR A 14 4.98 -3.34 -9.45
N ILE A 15 4.27 -3.06 -10.54
CA ILE A 15 3.48 -1.83 -10.66
C ILE A 15 2.29 -1.85 -9.70
N MET A 16 1.59 -2.99 -9.55
CA MET A 16 0.52 -3.13 -8.55
C MET A 16 1.06 -2.85 -7.15
N PHE A 17 2.18 -3.46 -6.78
CA PHE A 17 2.82 -3.26 -5.48
C PHE A 17 3.17 -1.80 -5.24
N PHE A 18 3.79 -1.13 -6.23
CA PHE A 18 4.14 0.29 -6.16
C PHE A 18 2.89 1.16 -5.93
N VAL A 19 1.80 0.95 -6.68
CA VAL A 19 0.54 1.70 -6.52
C VAL A 19 -0.06 1.51 -5.13
N GLY A 20 -0.03 0.28 -4.60
CA GLY A 20 -0.54 0.00 -3.25
C GLY A 20 0.25 0.72 -2.16
N VAL A 21 1.58 0.68 -2.23
CA VAL A 21 2.46 1.37 -1.27
C VAL A 21 2.33 2.88 -1.39
N SER A 22 2.24 3.42 -2.62
CA SER A 22 2.11 4.85 -2.88
C SER A 22 0.81 5.48 -2.37
N ALA A 23 -0.20 4.70 -2.05
CA ALA A 23 -1.52 5.18 -1.65
C ALA A 23 -1.53 6.07 -0.39
N THR A 24 -0.50 5.96 0.44
CA THR A 24 -0.32 6.83 1.61
C THR A 24 0.54 8.04 1.25
N ASP A 25 1.63 7.81 0.53
CA ASP A 25 2.64 8.84 0.27
C ASP A 25 2.12 9.94 -0.68
N ILE A 26 1.24 9.58 -1.62
CA ILE A 26 0.81 10.47 -2.71
C ILE A 26 0.04 11.71 -2.23
N TYR A 27 -0.65 11.66 -1.09
CA TYR A 27 -1.43 12.81 -0.61
C TYR A 27 -0.86 13.50 0.64
N ILE A 28 0.32 13.07 1.15
CA ILE A 28 0.93 13.60 2.36
C ILE A 28 1.12 15.13 2.30
N ALA A 29 1.61 15.64 1.18
CA ALA A 29 1.80 17.08 0.97
C ALA A 29 0.48 17.86 0.96
N SER A 30 -0.66 17.19 0.92
CA SER A 30 -2.00 17.79 0.89
C SER A 30 -2.71 17.76 2.23
N LEU A 31 -2.15 17.12 3.27
CA LEU A 31 -2.78 17.01 4.59
C LEU A 31 -3.17 18.40 5.18
N PRO A 32 -2.30 19.44 5.14
CA PRO A 32 -2.68 20.75 5.63
C PRO A 32 -3.87 21.34 4.86
N ARG A 33 -3.93 21.16 3.56
CA ARG A 33 -5.05 21.62 2.75
C ARG A 33 -6.35 20.92 3.11
N MET A 34 -6.31 19.61 3.42
CA MET A 34 -7.48 18.88 3.89
C MET A 34 -8.02 19.41 5.23
N VAL A 35 -7.13 19.86 6.14
CA VAL A 35 -7.55 20.52 7.40
C VAL A 35 -8.43 21.73 7.12
N LEU A 36 -8.03 22.56 6.16
CA LEU A 36 -8.78 23.75 5.75
C LEU A 36 -10.11 23.39 5.05
N ASP A 37 -10.07 22.46 4.10
CA ASP A 37 -11.23 22.09 3.30
C ASP A 37 -12.33 21.39 4.13
N PHE A 38 -11.96 20.61 5.16
CA PHE A 38 -12.90 19.95 6.06
C PHE A 38 -13.19 20.71 7.34
N HIS A 39 -12.59 21.91 7.55
CA HIS A 39 -12.68 22.67 8.80
C HIS A 39 -12.44 21.80 10.03
N SER A 40 -11.44 20.94 9.97
CA SER A 40 -11.18 19.90 10.96
C SER A 40 -9.79 20.05 11.58
N SER A 41 -9.52 19.35 12.70
CA SER A 41 -8.21 19.37 13.31
C SER A 41 -7.19 18.50 12.56
N PRO A 42 -5.88 18.79 12.63
CA PRO A 42 -4.82 17.93 12.10
C PRO A 42 -4.90 16.51 12.61
N SER A 43 -5.32 16.31 13.88
CA SER A 43 -5.48 14.98 14.49
C SER A 43 -6.55 14.14 13.77
N VAL A 44 -7.68 14.74 13.40
CA VAL A 44 -8.75 14.05 12.67
C VAL A 44 -8.31 13.71 11.24
N ILE A 45 -7.60 14.61 10.57
CA ILE A 45 -7.05 14.32 9.24
C ILE A 45 -6.02 13.19 9.30
N ASN A 46 -5.16 13.17 10.32
CA ASN A 46 -4.19 12.08 10.51
C ASN A 46 -4.84 10.72 10.80
N LEU A 47 -6.10 10.66 11.23
CA LEU A 47 -6.83 9.39 11.30
C LEU A 47 -6.97 8.72 9.92
N THR A 48 -6.92 9.46 8.82
CA THR A 48 -6.91 8.88 7.47
C THR A 48 -5.65 8.04 7.20
N LEU A 49 -4.50 8.41 7.80
CA LEU A 49 -3.26 7.65 7.75
C LEU A 49 -3.31 6.44 8.69
N SER A 50 -3.70 6.70 9.95
CA SER A 50 -3.70 5.67 10.99
C SER A 50 -4.74 4.58 10.72
N SER A 51 -5.96 4.93 10.28
CA SER A 51 -7.01 3.97 9.96
C SER A 51 -6.61 3.09 8.77
N TYR A 52 -5.96 3.67 7.76
CA TYR A 52 -5.42 2.89 6.64
C TYR A 52 -4.35 1.91 7.10
N SER A 53 -3.37 2.37 7.87
CA SER A 53 -2.28 1.52 8.36
C SER A 53 -2.77 0.38 9.25
N LEU A 54 -3.71 0.66 10.17
CA LEU A 54 -4.36 -0.35 10.99
C LEU A 54 -5.18 -1.32 10.14
N GLY A 55 -5.91 -0.82 9.14
CA GLY A 55 -6.67 -1.64 8.21
C GLY A 55 -5.76 -2.60 7.42
N VAL A 56 -4.61 -2.13 6.91
CA VAL A 56 -3.61 -2.98 6.23
C VAL A 56 -3.08 -4.03 7.20
N ALA A 57 -2.66 -3.64 8.41
CA ALA A 57 -2.12 -4.55 9.41
C ALA A 57 -3.10 -5.67 9.78
N PHE A 58 -4.38 -5.34 9.90
CA PHE A 58 -5.42 -6.33 10.16
C PHE A 58 -5.68 -7.24 8.94
N ALA A 59 -5.83 -6.66 7.76
CA ALA A 59 -6.17 -7.39 6.55
C ALA A 59 -5.08 -8.39 6.13
N VAL A 60 -3.79 -8.04 6.29
CA VAL A 60 -2.64 -8.90 5.96
C VAL A 60 -2.70 -10.26 6.65
N LEU A 61 -3.28 -10.34 7.86
CA LEU A 61 -3.41 -11.59 8.62
C LEU A 61 -4.27 -12.64 7.87
N PHE A 62 -5.20 -12.22 7.03
CA PHE A 62 -6.18 -13.11 6.38
C PHE A 62 -5.93 -13.29 4.88
N VAL A 63 -5.27 -12.33 4.23
CA VAL A 63 -5.11 -12.31 2.76
C VAL A 63 -4.41 -13.57 2.24
N GLY A 64 -3.41 -14.07 2.95
CA GLY A 64 -2.67 -15.28 2.56
C GLY A 64 -3.60 -16.48 2.39
N GLU A 65 -4.48 -16.71 3.36
CA GLU A 65 -5.45 -17.80 3.35
C GLU A 65 -6.56 -17.58 2.31
N ILE A 66 -7.13 -16.38 2.29
CA ILE A 66 -8.17 -16.01 1.32
C ILE A 66 -7.67 -16.27 -0.10
N SER A 67 -6.46 -15.83 -0.43
CA SER A 67 -5.88 -16.04 -1.74
C SER A 67 -5.52 -17.51 -2.04
N SER A 68 -5.20 -18.29 -1.00
CA SER A 68 -4.94 -19.73 -1.15
C SER A 68 -6.22 -20.53 -1.39
N ARG A 69 -7.36 -20.06 -0.89
CA ARG A 69 -8.65 -20.70 -1.06
C ARG A 69 -9.37 -20.31 -2.35
N PHE A 70 -9.47 -19.00 -2.61
CA PHE A 70 -10.24 -18.47 -3.74
C PHE A 70 -9.42 -18.34 -5.04
N GLY A 71 -8.12 -18.61 -4.97
CA GLY A 71 -7.17 -18.45 -6.07
C GLY A 71 -6.47 -17.09 -6.05
N ARG A 72 -5.22 -17.07 -6.53
CA ARG A 72 -4.37 -15.86 -6.55
C ARG A 72 -4.93 -14.80 -7.48
N ARG A 73 -5.31 -15.21 -8.71
CA ARG A 73 -5.84 -14.30 -9.73
C ARG A 73 -7.09 -13.59 -9.27
N ARG A 74 -8.11 -14.35 -8.82
CA ARG A 74 -9.39 -13.76 -8.38
C ARG A 74 -9.19 -12.83 -7.19
N CYS A 75 -8.44 -13.29 -6.18
CA CYS A 75 -8.17 -12.50 -4.98
C CYS A 75 -7.47 -11.18 -5.35
N LEU A 76 -6.44 -11.22 -6.19
CA LEU A 76 -5.69 -10.02 -6.59
C LEU A 76 -6.56 -9.03 -7.36
N LEU A 77 -7.28 -9.48 -8.39
CA LEU A 77 -8.12 -8.59 -9.20
C LEU A 77 -9.24 -7.94 -8.37
N LEU A 78 -9.90 -8.71 -7.49
CA LEU A 78 -10.93 -8.17 -6.60
C LEU A 78 -10.34 -7.22 -5.55
N GLY A 79 -9.15 -7.51 -5.02
CA GLY A 79 -8.46 -6.63 -4.09
C GLY A 79 -8.07 -5.29 -4.72
N VAL A 80 -7.48 -5.32 -5.93
CA VAL A 80 -7.15 -4.09 -6.68
C VAL A 80 -8.41 -3.31 -7.06
N LEU A 81 -9.49 -3.99 -7.44
CA LEU A 81 -10.78 -3.36 -7.73
C LEU A 81 -11.36 -2.68 -6.48
N CYS A 82 -11.36 -3.37 -5.34
CA CYS A 82 -11.79 -2.81 -4.05
C CYS A 82 -10.97 -1.56 -3.69
N PHE A 83 -9.63 -1.62 -3.83
CA PHE A 83 -8.73 -0.49 -3.65
C PHE A 83 -9.11 0.70 -4.53
N SER A 84 -9.36 0.45 -5.82
CA SER A 84 -9.67 1.48 -6.82
C SER A 84 -11.02 2.13 -6.57
N VAL A 85 -12.05 1.34 -6.30
CA VAL A 85 -13.40 1.84 -5.99
C VAL A 85 -13.38 2.70 -4.73
N ALA A 86 -12.71 2.23 -3.67
CA ALA A 86 -12.56 3.02 -2.45
C ALA A 86 -11.81 4.35 -2.71
N ALA A 87 -10.76 4.34 -3.53
CA ALA A 87 -10.03 5.54 -3.92
C ALA A 87 -10.92 6.56 -4.66
N PHE A 88 -11.73 6.11 -5.62
CA PHE A 88 -12.69 6.99 -6.30
C PHE A 88 -13.75 7.55 -5.37
N LEU A 89 -14.29 6.73 -4.48
CA LEU A 89 -15.26 7.21 -3.50
C LEU A 89 -14.64 8.28 -2.57
N ILE A 90 -13.39 8.10 -2.12
CA ILE A 90 -12.66 9.13 -1.36
C ILE A 90 -12.53 10.43 -2.16
N ALA A 91 -12.26 10.34 -3.46
CA ALA A 91 -12.10 11.53 -4.31
C ALA A 91 -13.37 12.36 -4.45
N ILE A 92 -14.56 11.78 -4.33
CA ILE A 92 -15.84 12.47 -4.56
C ILE A 92 -16.59 12.83 -3.27
N LEU A 93 -16.35 12.12 -2.16
CA LEU A 93 -17.11 12.30 -0.93
C LEU A 93 -16.70 13.58 -0.16
N PRO A 94 -17.66 14.32 0.40
CA PRO A 94 -17.39 15.57 1.11
C PRO A 94 -17.16 15.38 2.63
N SER A 95 -17.31 14.17 3.17
CA SER A 95 -17.25 13.91 4.63
C SER A 95 -15.94 13.24 5.02
N ILE A 96 -15.22 13.83 5.97
CA ILE A 96 -13.97 13.27 6.50
C ILE A 96 -14.20 11.92 7.22
N GLN A 97 -15.33 11.74 7.90
CA GLN A 97 -15.69 10.51 8.60
C GLN A 97 -15.85 9.36 7.60
N LEU A 98 -16.54 9.62 6.48
CA LEU A 98 -16.69 8.62 5.41
C LEU A 98 -15.34 8.31 4.74
N ILE A 99 -14.48 9.31 4.57
CA ILE A 99 -13.12 9.10 4.06
C ILE A 99 -12.34 8.17 4.98
N ILE A 100 -12.38 8.38 6.30
CA ILE A 100 -11.71 7.50 7.28
C ILE A 100 -12.19 6.05 7.15
N VAL A 101 -13.50 5.83 7.03
CA VAL A 101 -14.07 4.48 6.81
C VAL A 101 -13.60 3.89 5.49
N LEU A 102 -13.64 4.68 4.40
CA LEU A 102 -13.18 4.23 3.09
C LEU A 102 -11.68 3.93 3.05
N ARG A 103 -10.86 4.61 3.86
CA ARG A 103 -9.45 4.30 4.03
C ARG A 103 -9.25 2.90 4.63
N VAL A 104 -10.10 2.47 5.55
CA VAL A 104 -10.08 1.08 6.05
C VAL A 104 -10.43 0.11 4.92
N ILE A 105 -11.47 0.38 4.14
CA ILE A 105 -11.86 -0.47 2.99
C ILE A 105 -10.73 -0.53 1.94
N GLN A 106 -10.15 0.61 1.60
CA GLN A 106 -9.02 0.70 0.68
C GLN A 106 -7.80 -0.10 1.18
N ALA A 107 -7.58 -0.12 2.50
CA ALA A 107 -6.52 -0.86 3.15
C ALA A 107 -6.63 -2.39 2.95
N PHE A 108 -7.85 -2.94 2.94
CA PHE A 108 -8.06 -4.35 2.60
C PHE A 108 -7.60 -4.67 1.17
N GLY A 109 -7.93 -3.80 0.21
CA GLY A 109 -7.43 -3.91 -1.16
C GLY A 109 -5.91 -3.81 -1.24
N CYS A 110 -5.32 -2.87 -0.50
CA CYS A 110 -3.87 -2.70 -0.41
C CYS A 110 -3.16 -3.93 0.18
N ALA A 111 -3.70 -4.52 1.25
CA ALA A 111 -3.14 -5.75 1.83
C ALA A 111 -3.04 -6.88 0.81
N VAL A 112 -4.07 -7.02 -0.05
CA VAL A 112 -4.04 -7.97 -1.19
C VAL A 112 -2.91 -7.61 -2.16
N ILE A 113 -2.77 -6.33 -2.51
CA ILE A 113 -1.73 -5.81 -3.43
C ILE A 113 -0.31 -6.03 -2.86
N ILE A 114 -0.14 -6.02 -1.56
CA ILE A 114 1.18 -6.23 -0.91
C ILE A 114 1.53 -7.72 -0.82
N ILE A 115 0.56 -8.58 -0.52
CA ILE A 115 0.82 -10.00 -0.21
C ILE A 115 0.72 -10.89 -1.45
N VAL A 116 -0.34 -10.77 -2.23
CA VAL A 116 -0.63 -11.72 -3.32
C VAL A 116 0.41 -11.66 -4.44
N PRO A 117 0.98 -10.52 -4.85
CA PRO A 117 2.08 -10.49 -5.82
C PRO A 117 3.26 -11.38 -5.45
N ARG A 118 3.68 -11.38 -4.18
CA ARG A 118 4.78 -12.24 -3.70
C ARG A 118 4.42 -13.73 -3.84
N LEU A 119 3.16 -14.08 -3.56
CA LEU A 119 2.68 -15.45 -3.69
C LEU A 119 2.61 -15.87 -5.17
N VAL A 120 2.13 -15.00 -6.06
CA VAL A 120 2.11 -15.24 -7.51
C VAL A 120 3.54 -15.45 -8.05
N LEU A 121 4.48 -14.59 -7.66
CA LEU A 121 5.88 -14.74 -8.09
C LEU A 121 6.49 -16.05 -7.56
N LYS A 122 6.18 -16.42 -6.32
CA LYS A 122 6.61 -17.71 -5.74
C LYS A 122 6.04 -18.91 -6.51
N ASP A 123 4.78 -18.84 -6.95
CA ASP A 123 4.11 -19.92 -7.67
C ASP A 123 4.62 -20.06 -9.13
N CYS A 124 5.17 -18.97 -9.73
CA CYS A 124 5.56 -18.90 -11.15
C CYS A 124 7.06 -18.98 -11.42
N MET A 125 7.91 -18.75 -10.43
CA MET A 125 9.35 -18.54 -10.59
C MET A 125 10.16 -19.57 -9.80
N ASP A 126 11.35 -19.90 -10.28
CA ASP A 126 12.33 -20.69 -9.52
C ASP A 126 12.98 -19.86 -8.39
N GLU A 127 13.74 -20.49 -7.49
CA GLU A 127 14.31 -19.83 -6.31
C GLU A 127 15.22 -18.64 -6.66
N ARG A 128 15.99 -18.71 -7.73
CA ARG A 128 16.87 -17.61 -8.15
C ARG A 128 16.07 -16.46 -8.75
N GLU A 129 15.09 -16.76 -9.57
CA GLU A 129 14.16 -15.77 -10.14
C GLU A 129 13.37 -15.08 -9.03
N GLN A 130 12.93 -15.81 -7.98
CA GLN A 130 12.20 -15.26 -6.84
C GLN A 130 13.02 -14.23 -6.05
N ILE A 131 14.33 -14.47 -5.84
CA ILE A 131 15.20 -13.51 -5.15
C ILE A 131 15.22 -12.18 -5.92
N THR A 132 15.45 -12.24 -7.24
CA THR A 132 15.46 -11.05 -8.09
C THR A 132 14.11 -10.34 -8.11
N ALA A 133 13.02 -11.09 -8.30
CA ALA A 133 11.68 -10.54 -8.37
C ALA A 133 11.24 -9.88 -7.04
N ASN A 134 11.56 -10.50 -5.89
CA ASN A 134 11.30 -9.88 -4.58
C ASN A 134 12.17 -8.64 -4.35
N GLY A 135 13.43 -8.63 -4.82
CA GLY A 135 14.27 -7.43 -4.81
C GLY A 135 13.64 -6.27 -5.59
N ILE A 136 13.09 -6.55 -6.79
CA ILE A 136 12.39 -5.55 -7.61
C ILE A 136 11.12 -5.04 -6.91
N LEU A 137 10.33 -5.92 -6.28
CA LEU A 137 9.19 -5.48 -5.48
C LEU A 137 9.60 -4.55 -4.34
N LEU A 138 10.69 -4.87 -3.62
CA LEU A 138 11.21 -4.04 -2.53
C LEU A 138 11.72 -2.68 -3.01
N MET A 139 12.26 -2.58 -4.24
CA MET A 139 12.57 -1.28 -4.84
C MET A 139 11.34 -0.38 -4.91
N GLY A 140 10.15 -0.92 -5.19
CA GLY A 140 8.89 -0.18 -5.15
C GLY A 140 8.62 0.46 -3.79
N LEU A 141 8.97 -0.23 -2.69
CA LEU A 141 8.83 0.30 -1.33
C LEU A 141 9.77 1.49 -1.06
N ILE A 142 10.99 1.46 -1.62
CA ILE A 142 11.99 2.52 -1.45
C ILE A 142 11.70 3.71 -2.37
N ILE A 143 11.27 3.45 -3.60
CA ILE A 143 11.00 4.48 -4.61
C ILE A 143 9.69 5.22 -4.31
N SER A 144 8.69 4.56 -3.70
CA SER A 144 7.39 5.16 -3.42
C SER A 144 7.51 6.45 -2.60
N PRO A 145 8.18 6.48 -1.43
CA PRO A 145 8.34 7.71 -0.65
C PRO A 145 9.08 8.83 -1.41
N ALA A 146 9.95 8.48 -2.36
CA ALA A 146 10.66 9.48 -3.16
C ALA A 146 9.77 10.11 -4.24
N VAL A 147 8.99 9.29 -4.94
CA VAL A 147 8.26 9.70 -6.15
C VAL A 147 6.82 10.10 -5.85
N ALA A 148 6.10 9.35 -5.01
CA ALA A 148 4.67 9.56 -4.81
C ALA A 148 4.32 10.92 -4.19
N PRO A 149 5.03 11.48 -3.18
CA PRO A 149 4.74 12.80 -2.67
C PRO A 149 4.95 13.91 -3.72
N ILE A 150 5.96 13.75 -4.61
CA ILE A 150 6.22 14.72 -5.67
C ILE A 150 5.07 14.73 -6.66
N VAL A 151 4.71 13.55 -7.17
CA VAL A 151 3.57 13.39 -8.09
C VAL A 151 2.31 13.94 -7.44
N GLY A 152 2.06 13.59 -6.18
CA GLY A 152 0.89 14.04 -5.42
C GLY A 152 0.86 15.56 -5.22
N ALA A 153 2.00 16.20 -4.91
CA ALA A 153 2.07 17.66 -4.76
C ALA A 153 1.75 18.39 -6.09
N TYR A 154 2.18 17.86 -7.22
CA TYR A 154 1.83 18.42 -8.53
C TYR A 154 0.35 18.17 -8.88
N LEU A 155 -0.16 16.95 -8.67
CA LEU A 155 -1.58 16.64 -8.85
C LEU A 155 -2.46 17.57 -8.01
N ALA A 156 -2.13 17.73 -6.73
CA ALA A 156 -2.86 18.58 -5.82
C ALA A 156 -2.80 20.07 -6.20
N LYS A 157 -1.68 20.54 -6.77
CA LYS A 157 -1.54 21.92 -7.25
C LYS A 157 -2.49 22.23 -8.41
N PHE A 158 -2.63 21.32 -9.38
CA PHE A 158 -3.40 21.56 -10.60
C PHE A 158 -4.88 21.20 -10.48
N TRP A 159 -5.20 20.11 -9.74
CA TRP A 159 -6.55 19.53 -9.67
C TRP A 159 -7.07 19.31 -8.24
N GLY A 160 -6.33 19.79 -7.24
CA GLY A 160 -6.68 19.59 -5.83
C GLY A 160 -6.30 18.20 -5.30
N TRP A 161 -6.31 18.05 -3.96
CA TRP A 161 -5.88 16.81 -3.28
C TRP A 161 -6.70 15.57 -3.65
N ARG A 162 -7.96 15.77 -4.06
CA ARG A 162 -8.83 14.67 -4.52
C ARG A 162 -8.28 13.94 -5.73
N SER A 163 -7.53 14.64 -6.58
CA SER A 163 -6.87 14.04 -7.75
C SER A 163 -5.84 12.99 -7.39
N CYS A 164 -5.22 13.05 -6.21
CA CYS A 164 -4.30 12.02 -5.73
C CYS A 164 -5.01 10.68 -5.57
N PHE A 165 -6.22 10.69 -5.03
CA PHE A 165 -7.03 9.48 -4.89
C PHE A 165 -7.62 9.02 -6.23
N ALA A 166 -8.12 9.95 -7.05
CA ALA A 166 -8.62 9.64 -8.37
C ALA A 166 -7.55 9.01 -9.27
N SER A 167 -6.31 9.52 -9.25
CA SER A 167 -5.20 8.94 -10.01
C SER A 167 -4.83 7.54 -9.52
N SER A 168 -4.78 7.31 -8.21
CA SER A 168 -4.54 5.98 -7.64
C SER A 168 -5.63 4.98 -8.03
N GLY A 169 -6.90 5.42 -8.01
CA GLY A 169 -8.04 4.63 -8.44
C GLY A 169 -7.99 4.29 -9.94
N THR A 170 -7.65 5.28 -10.79
CA THR A 170 -7.50 5.10 -12.24
C THR A 170 -6.39 4.11 -12.57
N LEU A 171 -5.21 4.28 -11.96
CA LEU A 171 -4.10 3.35 -12.14
C LEU A 171 -4.49 1.93 -11.69
N GLY A 172 -5.18 1.80 -10.55
CA GLY A 172 -5.67 0.51 -10.08
C GLY A 172 -6.63 -0.14 -11.07
N LEU A 173 -7.60 0.59 -11.65
CA LEU A 173 -8.50 0.05 -12.69
C LEU A 173 -7.74 -0.40 -13.95
N ILE A 174 -6.78 0.38 -14.42
CA ILE A 174 -5.92 0.00 -15.55
C ILE A 174 -5.21 -1.33 -15.22
N LEU A 175 -4.70 -1.48 -14.01
CA LEU A 175 -4.01 -2.68 -13.56
C LEU A 175 -4.96 -3.89 -13.40
N VAL A 176 -6.22 -3.67 -13.02
CA VAL A 176 -7.25 -4.73 -13.03
C VAL A 176 -7.49 -5.23 -14.45
N VAL A 177 -7.69 -4.31 -15.39
CA VAL A 177 -7.91 -4.67 -16.82
C VAL A 177 -6.69 -5.40 -17.38
N TRP A 178 -5.50 -4.88 -17.16
CA TRP A 178 -4.27 -5.52 -17.63
C TRP A 178 -4.06 -6.89 -16.99
N GLY A 179 -4.27 -7.01 -15.67
CA GLY A 179 -4.18 -8.27 -14.94
C GLY A 179 -5.23 -9.30 -15.38
N TYR A 180 -6.42 -8.86 -15.74
CA TYR A 180 -7.47 -9.74 -16.25
C TYR A 180 -7.03 -10.51 -17.51
N PHE A 181 -6.29 -9.86 -18.42
CA PHE A 181 -5.83 -10.50 -19.65
C PHE A 181 -4.53 -11.30 -19.49
N ILE A 182 -3.63 -10.89 -18.58
CA ILE A 182 -2.28 -11.46 -18.51
C ILE A 182 -2.12 -12.47 -17.38
N LEU A 183 -2.80 -12.27 -16.24
CA LEU A 183 -2.57 -13.09 -15.06
C LEU A 183 -3.33 -14.42 -15.15
N PRO A 184 -2.64 -15.58 -15.26
CA PRO A 184 -3.27 -16.88 -15.12
C PRO A 184 -3.57 -17.16 -13.64
N GLU A 185 -4.42 -18.17 -13.37
CA GLU A 185 -4.50 -18.71 -12.02
C GLU A 185 -3.22 -19.51 -11.71
N THR A 186 -2.53 -19.12 -10.65
CA THR A 186 -1.24 -19.71 -10.29
C THR A 186 -1.33 -20.68 -9.12
N ASN A 187 -2.43 -20.64 -8.37
CA ASN A 187 -2.65 -21.55 -7.25
C ASN A 187 -3.03 -22.95 -7.76
N ARG A 188 -2.07 -23.86 -7.77
CA ARG A 188 -2.28 -25.25 -8.21
C ARG A 188 -2.93 -26.15 -7.16
N ASN A 189 -2.82 -25.78 -5.89
CA ASN A 189 -3.31 -26.56 -4.75
C ASN A 189 -4.19 -25.67 -3.84
N PRO A 190 -5.43 -25.37 -4.23
CA PRO A 190 -6.30 -24.54 -3.44
C PRO A 190 -6.66 -25.20 -2.10
N LEU A 191 -6.73 -24.43 -1.04
CA LEU A 191 -7.21 -24.90 0.25
C LEU A 191 -8.71 -25.20 0.17
N LEU A 192 -9.11 -26.42 0.50
CA LEU A 192 -10.51 -26.83 0.48
C LEU A 192 -11.33 -26.19 1.61
N HIS A 193 -10.71 -26.02 2.77
CA HIS A 193 -11.36 -25.48 3.96
C HIS A 193 -10.49 -24.44 4.66
N PHE A 194 -11.10 -23.45 5.31
CA PHE A 194 -10.40 -22.58 6.24
C PHE A 194 -9.85 -23.39 7.41
N GLN A 195 -8.66 -23.06 7.82
CA GLN A 195 -8.11 -23.62 9.05
C GLN A 195 -8.94 -23.18 10.25
N ARG A 196 -9.00 -24.03 11.29
CA ARG A 196 -9.73 -23.69 12.52
C ARG A 196 -9.13 -22.43 13.16
N PRO A 197 -9.93 -21.52 13.72
CA PRO A 197 -9.43 -20.32 14.40
C PRO A 197 -8.34 -20.61 15.44
N SER A 198 -8.45 -21.77 16.14
CA SER A 198 -7.44 -22.23 17.10
C SER A 198 -6.06 -22.47 16.50
N TYR A 199 -6.00 -22.86 15.22
CA TYR A 199 -4.71 -23.03 14.51
C TYR A 199 -4.00 -21.69 14.36
N TYR A 200 -4.71 -20.62 13.96
CA TYR A 200 -4.13 -19.29 13.82
C TYR A 200 -3.69 -18.74 15.17
N LEU A 201 -4.53 -18.85 16.19
CA LEU A 201 -4.19 -18.41 17.54
C LEU A 201 -2.93 -19.10 18.06
N LYS A 202 -2.81 -20.42 17.87
CA LYS A 202 -1.62 -21.18 18.26
C LYS A 202 -0.38 -20.73 17.48
N THR A 203 -0.49 -20.55 16.17
CA THR A 203 0.61 -20.13 15.30
C THR A 203 1.08 -18.73 15.67
N TYR A 204 0.17 -17.77 15.83
CA TYR A 204 0.53 -16.41 16.23
C TYR A 204 1.12 -16.37 17.64
N PHE A 205 0.60 -17.16 18.58
CA PHE A 205 1.17 -17.26 19.92
C PHE A 205 2.58 -17.81 19.90
N GLN A 206 2.86 -18.83 19.09
CA GLN A 206 4.21 -19.36 18.89
C GLN A 206 5.18 -18.31 18.32
N LEU A 207 4.74 -17.47 17.38
CA LEU A 207 5.53 -16.37 16.85
C LEU A 207 5.80 -15.30 17.91
N LEU A 208 4.78 -14.93 18.69
CA LEU A 208 4.89 -13.94 19.77
C LEU A 208 5.72 -14.42 20.97
N THR A 209 5.96 -15.70 21.09
CA THR A 209 6.86 -16.26 22.12
C THR A 209 8.30 -16.46 21.61
N ASN A 210 8.54 -16.33 20.31
CA ASN A 210 9.86 -16.46 19.71
C ASN A 210 10.66 -15.15 19.86
N ARG A 211 11.70 -15.18 20.71
CA ARG A 211 12.53 -14.00 21.03
C ARG A 211 13.19 -13.38 19.79
N MET A 212 13.69 -14.20 18.86
CA MET A 212 14.33 -13.71 17.65
C MET A 212 13.32 -13.04 16.71
N PHE A 213 12.14 -13.63 16.57
CA PHE A 213 11.04 -13.03 15.81
C PHE A 213 10.64 -11.67 16.40
N LEU A 214 10.46 -11.60 17.72
CA LEU A 214 10.11 -10.35 18.41
C LEU A 214 11.19 -9.27 18.25
N ALA A 215 12.47 -9.65 18.38
CA ALA A 215 13.58 -8.69 18.22
C ALA A 215 13.61 -8.11 16.81
N LEU A 216 13.56 -8.94 15.77
CA LEU A 216 13.57 -8.49 14.37
C LEU A 216 12.33 -7.67 14.03
N THR A 217 11.16 -8.13 14.46
CA THR A 217 9.90 -7.41 14.25
C THR A 217 9.89 -6.10 15.00
N GLY A 218 10.43 -6.05 16.23
CA GLY A 218 10.52 -4.84 17.04
C GLY A 218 11.38 -3.75 16.40
N VAL A 219 12.57 -4.13 15.88
CA VAL A 219 13.43 -3.20 15.13
C VAL A 219 12.71 -2.64 13.89
N TYR A 220 12.09 -3.51 13.09
CA TYR A 220 11.33 -3.09 11.92
C TYR A 220 10.15 -2.19 12.30
N ALA A 221 9.39 -2.57 13.32
CA ALA A 221 8.23 -1.79 13.79
C ALA A 221 8.64 -0.41 14.30
N ALA A 222 9.76 -0.30 15.01
CA ALA A 222 10.29 0.98 15.47
C ALA A 222 10.66 1.91 14.29
N GLY A 223 11.31 1.39 13.25
CA GLY A 223 11.61 2.14 12.03
C GLY A 223 10.36 2.63 11.30
N VAL A 224 9.37 1.75 11.14
CA VAL A 224 8.07 2.08 10.53
C VAL A 224 7.32 3.12 11.37
N ALA A 225 7.30 2.98 12.70
CA ALA A 225 6.66 3.94 13.60
C ALA A 225 7.32 5.32 13.51
N ALA A 226 8.65 5.39 13.48
CA ALA A 226 9.39 6.63 13.30
C ALA A 226 9.04 7.30 11.95
N TYR A 227 8.98 6.52 10.86
CA TYR A 227 8.59 7.01 9.54
C TYR A 227 7.17 7.58 9.52
N PHE A 228 6.17 6.86 10.04
CA PHE A 228 4.78 7.35 10.09
C PHE A 228 4.60 8.53 11.02
N THR A 229 5.35 8.61 12.13
CA THR A 229 5.35 9.78 13.01
C THR A 229 5.90 11.00 12.27
N PHE A 230 7.02 10.84 11.57
CA PHE A 230 7.58 11.91 10.73
C PHE A 230 6.57 12.39 9.68
N ILE A 231 5.96 11.48 8.93
CA ILE A 231 4.93 11.80 7.92
C ILE A 231 3.78 12.60 8.55
N GLY A 232 3.24 12.13 9.67
CA GLY A 232 2.06 12.72 10.29
C GLY A 232 2.27 14.14 10.82
N ILE A 233 3.53 14.54 11.08
CA ILE A 233 3.87 15.86 11.65
C ILE A 233 4.54 16.75 10.62
N SER A 234 5.40 16.20 9.77
CA SER A 234 6.30 16.99 8.90
C SER A 234 5.55 17.89 7.91
N SER A 235 4.42 17.43 7.35
CA SER A 235 3.65 18.23 6.40
C SER A 235 3.10 19.50 7.04
N TYR A 236 2.62 19.44 8.27
CA TYR A 236 2.13 20.60 9.01
C TYR A 236 3.30 21.53 9.42
N LEU A 237 4.42 20.95 9.86
CA LEU A 237 5.59 21.73 10.26
C LEU A 237 6.19 22.52 9.09
N TYR A 238 6.44 21.83 7.98
CA TYR A 238 7.11 22.45 6.83
C TYR A 238 6.18 23.34 6.02
N ILE A 239 4.92 22.97 5.82
CA ILE A 239 3.98 23.70 4.96
C ILE A 239 3.27 24.82 5.76
N ASP A 240 2.67 24.50 6.93
CA ASP A 240 1.90 25.50 7.68
C ASP A 240 2.80 26.42 8.51
N HIS A 241 3.77 25.85 9.26
CA HIS A 241 4.58 26.66 10.18
C HIS A 241 5.73 27.38 9.46
N TRP A 242 6.43 26.70 8.55
CA TRP A 242 7.56 27.29 7.80
C TRP A 242 7.16 27.83 6.43
N HIS A 243 5.87 27.82 6.08
CA HIS A 243 5.32 28.35 4.81
C HIS A 243 6.02 27.80 3.56
N MET A 244 6.53 26.57 3.63
CA MET A 244 7.16 25.91 2.49
C MET A 244 6.09 25.48 1.49
N SER A 245 6.34 25.66 0.18
CA SER A 245 5.40 25.15 -0.81
C SER A 245 5.33 23.61 -0.78
N PRO A 246 4.14 23.00 -0.99
CA PRO A 246 3.99 21.53 -1.01
C PRO A 246 4.95 20.83 -1.97
N GLN A 247 5.31 21.47 -3.10
CA GLN A 247 6.27 20.94 -4.07
C GLN A 247 7.71 20.92 -3.52
N ARG A 248 8.14 21.96 -2.82
CA ARG A 248 9.47 21.99 -2.17
C ARG A 248 9.52 20.98 -1.01
N TYR A 249 8.46 20.90 -0.22
CA TYR A 249 8.34 19.89 0.83
C TYR A 249 8.47 18.48 0.29
N SER A 250 7.81 18.15 -0.83
CA SER A 250 7.86 16.82 -1.41
C SER A 250 9.27 16.42 -1.90
N LEU A 251 10.12 17.40 -2.28
CA LEU A 251 11.51 17.13 -2.67
C LEU A 251 12.39 16.66 -1.49
N LEU A 252 12.02 16.98 -0.24
CA LEU A 252 12.74 16.48 0.94
C LEU A 252 12.70 14.95 1.04
N TYR A 253 11.66 14.32 0.48
CA TYR A 253 11.54 12.86 0.45
C TYR A 253 12.56 12.18 -0.47
N LEU A 254 13.12 12.89 -1.47
CA LEU A 254 14.25 12.38 -2.26
C LEU A 254 15.48 12.16 -1.39
N TRP A 255 15.78 13.11 -0.51
CA TRP A 255 16.89 12.99 0.43
C TRP A 255 16.66 11.87 1.45
N LEU A 256 15.43 11.77 1.96
CA LEU A 256 15.05 10.70 2.88
C LEU A 256 15.22 9.33 2.22
N SER A 257 14.74 9.17 0.99
CA SER A 257 14.88 7.91 0.24
C SER A 257 16.33 7.63 -0.14
N GLY A 258 17.14 8.65 -0.43
CA GLY A 258 18.58 8.52 -0.65
C GLY A 258 19.32 8.00 0.57
N ALA A 259 18.93 8.44 1.77
CA ALA A 259 19.49 7.93 3.03
C ALA A 259 19.12 6.46 3.34
N TYR A 260 18.01 5.96 2.77
CA TYR A 260 17.67 4.53 2.87
C TYR A 260 18.49 3.64 1.92
N LEU A 261 19.14 4.21 0.92
CA LEU A 261 19.94 3.48 -0.08
C LEU A 261 21.44 3.45 0.24
N SER A 262 21.87 4.31 1.18
CA SER A 262 23.27 4.36 1.67
C SER A 262 23.48 3.44 2.86
#